data_034e8f32c725ad2f081a8ca6ba5c996f
#
_entry.id   034e8f32c725ad2f081a8ca6ba5c996f
#
_cell.length_a   1.000
_cell.length_b   1.000
_cell.length_c   1.000
_cell.angle_alpha   90.00
_cell.angle_beta   90.00
_cell.angle_gamma   90.00
#
_symmetry.space_group_name_H-M   'P 1'
#
loop_
_entity.id
_entity.type
_entity.pdbx_description
1 polymer ?
#
loop_
_entity_poly.entity_id
_entity_poly.type
_entity_poly.pdbx_seq_one_letter_code
_entity_poly.pdbx_strand_id
1 'polypeptide(L)'
;MLKKLCTLFISAGLIFGLTACSKTETKGNNTDTKDNNVEETSVDIKTVDDFQESQGLIKYFTIEDKNFSIPETVGEYANYLSQIGTVTLNDTGNSVEDEEIDANGISSMVAYLNVETSDGQSQRFPVRYENDTDKKIPVAEARVTQIEVKYDSLSTFDYEKVFDSIEVVTEEYTFKMDGKTNLYKFYNNLGDPEHATDGRLDYSDSLGYKYTFDCCNENRKGIFRGFIIKYPQPTE
;
A
#
# COMPACT_ATOMS: atom_id res chain seq x y z
N MET A 1 -10.01 10.23 -52.71
CA MET A 1 -11.07 11.25 -52.62
C MET A 1 -11.77 10.97 -51.30
N LEU A 2 -11.77 11.73 -50.33
CA LEU A 2 -12.26 13.00 -49.91
C LEU A 2 -11.60 13.41 -48.58
N LYS A 3 -11.05 14.59 -48.53
CA LYS A 3 -10.57 15.33 -47.37
C LYS A 3 -11.78 15.87 -46.58
N LYS A 4 -11.67 16.00 -45.26
CA LYS A 4 -12.23 17.03 -44.39
C LYS A 4 -11.57 16.85 -43.02
N LEU A 5 -10.65 17.61 -42.55
CA LEU A 5 -10.50 19.04 -42.23
C LEU A 5 -11.36 19.52 -41.04
N CYS A 6 -10.62 19.97 -40.02
CA CYS A 6 -10.91 20.97 -38.99
C CYS A 6 -11.94 20.62 -37.91
N THR A 7 -11.67 20.86 -36.66
CA THR A 7 -11.60 22.20 -36.08
C THR A 7 -10.91 22.20 -34.68
N LEU A 8 -9.98 23.11 -34.53
CA LEU A 8 -9.37 23.56 -33.28
C LEU A 8 -10.41 24.37 -32.48
N PHE A 9 -10.54 24.14 -31.19
CA PHE A 9 -11.05 25.13 -30.25
C PHE A 9 -10.06 25.31 -29.09
N ILE A 10 -9.37 26.42 -29.15
CA ILE A 10 -8.64 27.06 -28.06
C ILE A 10 -9.67 27.91 -27.31
N SER A 11 -9.80 27.74 -26.02
CA SER A 11 -10.37 28.76 -25.15
C SER A 11 -9.54 28.87 -23.87
N ALA A 12 -8.70 29.89 -23.86
CA ALA A 12 -8.06 30.45 -22.71
C ALA A 12 -9.08 31.19 -21.86
N GLY A 13 -9.07 30.95 -20.56
CA GLY A 13 -9.87 31.69 -19.58
C GLY A 13 -9.08 31.88 -18.29
N LEU A 14 -8.22 32.89 -18.29
CA LEU A 14 -7.60 33.47 -17.08
C LEU A 14 -8.68 34.25 -16.31
N ILE A 15 -8.91 33.93 -15.05
CA ILE A 15 -9.55 34.85 -14.11
C ILE A 15 -8.70 34.91 -12.83
N PHE A 16 -7.97 36.01 -12.71
CA PHE A 16 -7.38 36.46 -11.44
C PHE A 16 -8.51 37.05 -10.57
N GLY A 17 -8.61 36.57 -9.34
CA GLY A 17 -9.46 37.17 -8.31
C GLY A 17 -8.66 37.41 -7.04
N LEU A 18 -7.99 38.55 -6.98
CA LEU A 18 -7.48 39.13 -5.74
C LEU A 18 -8.65 39.75 -4.97
N THR A 19 -8.88 39.34 -3.74
CA THR A 19 -9.66 40.14 -2.79
C THR A 19 -8.89 40.35 -1.50
N ALA A 20 -8.69 41.62 -1.26
CA ALA A 20 -7.90 42.17 -0.21
C ALA A 20 -8.60 42.13 1.18
N CYS A 21 -7.76 42.20 2.19
CA CYS A 21 -8.04 42.44 3.60
C CYS A 21 -9.06 43.54 3.89
N SER A 22 -9.92 43.29 4.86
CA SER A 22 -10.48 44.38 5.67
C SER A 22 -10.35 44.02 7.15
N LYS A 23 -9.51 44.82 7.84
CA LYS A 23 -9.43 44.89 9.29
C LYS A 23 -10.69 45.54 9.84
N THR A 24 -11.30 44.91 10.82
CA THR A 24 -12.20 45.61 11.74
C THR A 24 -11.76 45.30 13.18
N GLU A 25 -11.23 46.28 13.84
CA GLU A 25 -10.97 46.23 15.28
C GLU A 25 -12.31 46.37 16.03
N THR A 26 -12.55 45.44 16.95
CA THR A 26 -13.51 45.67 18.04
C THR A 26 -12.88 45.20 19.35
N LYS A 27 -12.77 46.16 20.28
CA LYS A 27 -12.29 45.98 21.63
C LYS A 27 -13.25 45.17 22.50
N GLY A 28 -12.67 44.31 23.34
CA GLY A 28 -13.16 44.13 24.73
C GLY A 28 -13.78 42.79 25.05
N ASN A 29 -13.10 41.87 25.69
CA ASN A 29 -13.19 41.51 27.11
C ASN A 29 -12.34 40.27 27.40
N ASN A 30 -11.52 40.40 28.43
CA ASN A 30 -10.77 39.31 29.05
C ASN A 30 -11.68 38.19 29.52
N THR A 31 -11.42 36.99 29.09
CA THR A 31 -11.72 35.77 29.84
C THR A 31 -10.55 34.84 29.62
N ASP A 32 -9.78 34.56 30.67
CA ASP A 32 -8.70 33.60 30.71
C ASP A 32 -9.26 32.20 30.34
N THR A 33 -9.07 31.81 29.08
CA THR A 33 -9.21 30.43 28.69
C THR A 33 -7.78 29.90 28.50
N LYS A 34 -7.36 28.96 29.36
CA LYS A 34 -6.15 28.21 29.19
C LYS A 34 -6.28 27.49 27.85
N ASP A 35 -5.61 27.99 26.84
CA ASP A 35 -5.31 27.24 25.63
C ASP A 35 -4.43 26.05 26.01
N ASN A 36 -5.04 24.89 26.16
CA ASN A 36 -4.35 23.64 26.01
C ASN A 36 -4.04 23.50 24.51
N ASN A 37 -2.86 23.98 24.13
CA ASN A 37 -2.28 23.69 22.84
C ASN A 37 -1.91 22.21 22.87
N VAL A 38 -2.85 21.35 22.49
CA VAL A 38 -2.56 19.96 22.14
C VAL A 38 -1.90 20.08 20.76
N GLU A 39 -0.58 19.94 20.71
CA GLU A 39 0.11 19.67 19.45
C GLU A 39 -0.50 18.38 18.88
N GLU A 40 -1.37 18.52 17.90
CA GLU A 40 -1.72 17.42 17.01
C GLU A 40 -0.45 17.09 16.24
N THR A 41 0.30 16.10 16.70
CA THR A 41 1.35 15.47 15.90
C THR A 41 0.65 14.66 14.82
N SER A 42 0.38 15.29 13.69
CA SER A 42 -0.03 14.55 12.48
C SER A 42 1.11 13.66 12.04
N VAL A 43 0.81 12.40 11.78
CA VAL A 43 1.78 11.47 11.18
C VAL A 43 2.08 11.95 9.77
N ASP A 44 3.36 12.07 9.43
CA ASP A 44 3.79 12.44 8.08
C ASP A 44 3.66 11.21 7.17
N ILE A 45 2.57 11.15 6.42
CA ILE A 45 2.29 10.04 5.50
C ILE A 45 3.09 10.23 4.22
N LYS A 46 4.09 9.37 4.01
CA LYS A 46 4.94 9.38 2.81
C LYS A 46 4.12 9.19 1.54
N THR A 47 4.54 9.85 0.49
CA THR A 47 3.95 9.80 -0.84
C THR A 47 4.81 8.98 -1.81
N VAL A 48 4.36 8.87 -3.06
CA VAL A 48 5.08 8.17 -4.14
C VAL A 48 6.46 8.74 -4.40
N ASP A 49 6.63 10.06 -4.21
CA ASP A 49 7.89 10.77 -4.44
C ASP A 49 8.93 10.47 -3.33
N ASP A 50 8.49 9.90 -2.22
CA ASP A 50 9.32 9.54 -1.07
C ASP A 50 9.85 8.10 -1.14
N PHE A 51 9.95 7.52 -2.35
CA PHE A 51 10.42 6.15 -2.55
C PHE A 51 11.75 5.89 -1.84
N GLN A 52 11.78 4.83 -1.03
CA GLN A 52 12.96 4.37 -0.32
C GLN A 52 13.07 2.84 -0.36
N GLU A 53 14.29 2.36 -0.59
CA GLU A 53 14.58 0.94 -0.45
C GLU A 53 14.64 0.55 1.04
N SER A 54 13.96 -0.55 1.38
CA SER A 54 14.06 -1.13 2.71
C SER A 54 15.47 -1.67 2.99
N GLN A 55 15.87 -1.67 4.25
CA GLN A 55 17.08 -2.35 4.71
C GLN A 55 16.85 -3.85 4.96
N GLY A 56 15.61 -4.32 4.89
CA GLY A 56 15.24 -5.72 5.07
C GLY A 56 15.59 -6.62 3.88
N LEU A 57 15.13 -7.88 3.96
CA LEU A 57 15.32 -8.88 2.90
C LEU A 57 14.67 -8.45 1.58
N ILE A 58 13.43 -7.98 1.64
CA ILE A 58 12.77 -7.35 0.50
C ILE A 58 13.12 -5.86 0.52
N LYS A 59 13.77 -5.39 -0.55
CA LYS A 59 14.12 -3.97 -0.70
C LYS A 59 12.91 -3.13 -1.09
N TYR A 60 12.16 -3.61 -2.04
CA TYR A 60 10.90 -3.04 -2.54
C TYR A 60 10.19 -4.09 -3.40
N PHE A 61 9.01 -3.78 -3.85
CA PHE A 61 8.32 -4.58 -4.86
C PHE A 61 7.83 -3.68 -5.99
N THR A 62 7.51 -4.27 -7.13
CA THR A 62 6.97 -3.54 -8.28
C THR A 62 5.64 -4.11 -8.71
N ILE A 63 4.76 -3.26 -9.20
CA ILE A 63 3.53 -3.62 -9.89
C ILE A 63 3.45 -2.72 -11.12
N GLU A 64 3.32 -3.31 -12.32
CA GLU A 64 3.25 -2.56 -13.59
C GLU A 64 4.38 -1.53 -13.74
N ASP A 65 5.61 -1.95 -13.49
CA ASP A 65 6.81 -1.11 -13.57
C ASP A 65 6.84 0.08 -12.58
N LYS A 66 5.91 0.15 -11.62
CA LYS A 66 5.93 1.12 -10.52
C LYS A 66 6.63 0.52 -9.32
N ASN A 67 7.50 1.30 -8.68
CA ASN A 67 8.20 0.90 -7.47
C ASN A 67 7.38 1.24 -6.23
N PHE A 68 7.31 0.30 -5.30
CA PHE A 68 6.60 0.41 -4.03
C PHE A 68 7.57 0.18 -2.89
N SER A 69 7.80 1.19 -2.07
CA SER A 69 8.50 1.03 -0.79
C SER A 69 7.68 0.09 0.12
N ILE A 70 8.32 -0.45 1.16
CA ILE A 70 7.60 -1.19 2.20
C ILE A 70 6.88 -0.15 3.07
N PRO A 71 5.54 -0.08 3.07
CA PRO A 71 4.80 0.99 3.73
C PRO A 71 4.81 0.83 5.25
N GLU A 72 4.93 1.92 5.99
CA GLU A 72 4.83 1.93 7.46
C GLU A 72 3.40 2.18 7.94
N THR A 73 2.61 2.95 7.18
CA THR A 73 1.21 3.26 7.49
C THR A 73 0.27 2.80 6.38
N VAL A 74 -1.02 2.70 6.70
CA VAL A 74 -2.05 2.33 5.69
C VAL A 74 -2.17 3.41 4.62
N GLY A 75 -2.02 4.69 4.99
CA GLY A 75 -2.04 5.82 4.06
C GLY A 75 -0.88 5.78 3.06
N GLU A 76 0.35 5.45 3.51
CA GLU A 76 1.47 5.21 2.60
C GLU A 76 1.17 4.08 1.61
N TYR A 77 0.61 2.97 2.10
CA TYR A 77 0.26 1.86 1.22
C TYR A 77 -0.80 2.25 0.20
N ALA A 78 -1.85 2.97 0.62
CA ALA A 78 -2.88 3.48 -0.27
C ALA A 78 -2.30 4.48 -1.30
N ASN A 79 -1.42 5.39 -0.88
CA ASN A 79 -0.73 6.33 -1.77
C ASN A 79 0.11 5.61 -2.83
N TYR A 80 0.86 4.58 -2.43
CA TYR A 80 1.64 3.80 -3.41
C TYR A 80 0.73 3.08 -4.39
N LEU A 81 -0.32 2.42 -3.93
CA LEU A 81 -1.28 1.70 -4.77
C LEU A 81 -2.08 2.64 -5.70
N SER A 82 -2.24 3.91 -5.34
CA SER A 82 -2.93 4.91 -6.19
C SER A 82 -2.25 5.15 -7.54
N GLN A 83 -0.98 4.74 -7.69
CA GLN A 83 -0.26 4.81 -8.97
C GLN A 83 -0.82 3.83 -10.02
N ILE A 84 -1.54 2.80 -9.58
CA ILE A 84 -2.03 1.73 -10.46
C ILE A 84 -3.56 1.64 -10.52
N GLY A 85 -4.28 2.45 -9.74
CA GLY A 85 -5.74 2.48 -9.78
C GLY A 85 -6.35 3.33 -8.67
N THR A 86 -7.67 3.34 -8.61
CA THR A 86 -8.41 3.98 -7.51
C THR A 86 -8.42 3.06 -6.30
N VAL A 87 -8.00 3.58 -5.15
CA VAL A 87 -7.86 2.82 -3.91
C VAL A 87 -9.02 3.09 -2.95
N THR A 88 -9.62 2.05 -2.42
CA THR A 88 -10.64 2.14 -1.36
C THR A 88 -10.38 1.11 -0.27
N LEU A 89 -10.84 1.40 0.96
CA LEU A 89 -10.72 0.47 2.08
C LEU A 89 -11.90 -0.51 2.07
N ASN A 90 -11.61 -1.79 1.96
CA ASN A 90 -12.58 -2.87 1.87
C ASN A 90 -13.59 -2.64 0.72
N ASP A 91 -14.79 -3.20 0.82
CA ASP A 91 -15.88 -2.98 -0.14
C ASP A 91 -16.77 -1.79 0.25
N THR A 92 -16.33 -0.91 1.14
CA THR A 92 -17.13 0.25 1.62
C THR A 92 -17.18 1.37 0.58
N GLY A 93 -16.18 1.45 -0.30
CA GLY A 93 -15.99 2.54 -1.24
C GLY A 93 -15.42 3.81 -0.61
N ASN A 94 -15.11 3.79 0.69
CA ASN A 94 -14.51 4.91 1.40
C ASN A 94 -12.98 4.92 1.21
N SER A 95 -12.39 6.10 1.34
CA SER A 95 -10.93 6.23 1.40
C SER A 95 -10.41 5.84 2.79
N VAL A 96 -9.11 5.64 2.91
CA VAL A 96 -8.49 5.34 4.22
C VAL A 96 -8.47 6.56 5.15
N GLU A 97 -8.59 7.76 4.60
CA GLU A 97 -8.68 9.02 5.34
C GLU A 97 -10.06 9.24 5.96
N ASP A 98 -11.11 8.67 5.34
CA ASP A 98 -12.50 8.82 5.79
C ASP A 98 -12.90 7.80 6.87
N GLU A 99 -12.10 6.78 7.06
CA GLU A 99 -12.33 5.74 8.07
C GLU A 99 -11.44 5.97 9.29
N GLU A 100 -11.94 5.59 10.46
CA GLU A 100 -11.23 5.75 11.72
C GLU A 100 -11.06 4.39 12.44
N ILE A 101 -9.98 4.29 13.21
CA ILE A 101 -9.71 3.15 14.09
C ILE A 101 -9.62 3.63 15.54
N ASP A 102 -10.30 2.92 16.43
CA ASP A 102 -10.33 3.25 17.87
C ASP A 102 -8.94 3.13 18.51
N ALA A 103 -8.75 3.82 19.63
CA ALA A 103 -7.55 3.72 20.46
C ALA A 103 -7.21 2.26 20.78
N ASN A 104 -5.95 1.89 20.62
CA ASN A 104 -5.45 0.52 20.77
C ASN A 104 -6.23 -0.51 19.92
N GLY A 105 -6.84 -0.04 18.82
CA GLY A 105 -7.62 -0.87 17.91
C GLY A 105 -6.74 -1.69 16.97
N ILE A 106 -7.26 -2.83 16.55
CA ILE A 106 -6.61 -3.72 15.57
C ILE A 106 -7.56 -3.93 14.40
N SER A 107 -7.04 -3.90 13.17
CA SER A 107 -7.83 -4.16 11.98
C SER A 107 -8.51 -5.54 11.99
N SER A 108 -9.59 -5.68 11.24
CA SER A 108 -10.15 -6.98 10.91
C SER A 108 -9.09 -7.88 10.24
N MET A 109 -9.18 -9.19 10.49
CA MET A 109 -8.31 -10.19 9.83
C MET A 109 -8.51 -10.24 8.31
N VAL A 110 -9.60 -9.69 7.81
CA VAL A 110 -9.97 -9.66 6.38
C VAL A 110 -9.92 -8.26 5.78
N ALA A 111 -9.25 -7.30 6.46
CA ALA A 111 -9.08 -5.96 5.93
C ALA A 111 -8.19 -5.98 4.67
N TYR A 112 -8.53 -5.16 3.69
CA TYR A 112 -7.78 -5.02 2.44
C TYR A 112 -7.97 -3.64 1.82
N LEU A 113 -7.00 -3.23 1.01
CA LEU A 113 -7.16 -2.13 0.08
C LEU A 113 -7.62 -2.71 -1.26
N ASN A 114 -8.73 -2.21 -1.78
CA ASN A 114 -9.23 -2.57 -3.10
C ASN A 114 -8.71 -1.57 -4.11
N VAL A 115 -8.08 -2.04 -5.16
CA VAL A 115 -7.57 -1.21 -6.26
C VAL A 115 -8.40 -1.50 -7.49
N GLU A 116 -9.09 -0.49 -8.00
CA GLU A 116 -9.83 -0.54 -9.25
C GLU A 116 -9.02 0.15 -10.35
N THR A 117 -8.65 -0.61 -11.37
CA THR A 117 -7.89 -0.12 -12.52
C THR A 117 -8.78 0.67 -13.48
N SER A 118 -8.17 1.43 -14.39
CA SER A 118 -8.90 2.28 -15.35
C SER A 118 -9.78 1.50 -16.34
N ASP A 119 -9.54 0.21 -16.53
CA ASP A 119 -10.33 -0.71 -17.35
C ASP A 119 -11.44 -1.45 -16.57
N GLY A 120 -11.59 -1.12 -15.28
CA GLY A 120 -12.66 -1.65 -14.41
C GLY A 120 -12.36 -3.01 -13.81
N GLN A 121 -11.13 -3.49 -13.90
CA GLN A 121 -10.70 -4.65 -13.11
C GLN A 121 -10.40 -4.23 -11.69
N SER A 122 -10.49 -5.15 -10.74
CA SER A 122 -10.16 -4.85 -9.35
C SER A 122 -9.31 -5.95 -8.73
N GLN A 123 -8.38 -5.54 -7.87
CA GLN A 123 -7.57 -6.45 -7.08
C GLN A 123 -7.56 -6.01 -5.62
N ARG A 124 -7.62 -7.00 -4.72
CA ARG A 124 -7.52 -6.80 -3.28
C ARG A 124 -6.08 -6.99 -2.82
N PHE A 125 -5.64 -6.06 -1.98
CA PHE A 125 -4.36 -6.10 -1.30
C PHE A 125 -4.62 -6.22 0.20
N PRO A 126 -4.61 -7.44 0.77
CA PRO A 126 -4.83 -7.64 2.20
C PRO A 126 -3.81 -6.86 3.01
N VAL A 127 -4.31 -6.17 4.04
CA VAL A 127 -3.50 -5.38 4.96
C VAL A 127 -3.97 -5.60 6.39
N ARG A 128 -3.02 -5.74 7.34
CA ARG A 128 -3.31 -5.67 8.76
C ARG A 128 -2.64 -4.45 9.33
N TYR A 129 -3.34 -3.77 10.19
CA TYR A 129 -2.87 -2.54 10.81
C TYR A 129 -3.40 -2.43 12.23
N GLU A 130 -2.77 -1.60 13.00
CA GLU A 130 -3.17 -1.29 14.38
C GLU A 130 -2.96 0.19 14.69
N ASN A 131 -3.77 0.67 15.61
CA ASN A 131 -3.59 1.95 16.26
C ASN A 131 -2.99 1.67 17.64
N ASP A 132 -1.71 1.95 17.81
CA ASP A 132 -0.97 1.78 19.07
C ASP A 132 -1.03 3.03 19.97
N THR A 133 -1.85 4.01 19.62
CA THR A 133 -2.06 5.23 20.40
C THR A 133 -3.26 5.11 21.34
N ASP A 134 -3.36 6.02 22.30
CA ASP A 134 -4.48 6.13 23.24
C ASP A 134 -5.66 6.94 22.70
N LYS A 135 -5.63 7.32 21.43
CA LYS A 135 -6.65 8.13 20.74
C LYS A 135 -7.20 7.39 19.54
N LYS A 136 -8.39 7.78 19.11
CA LYS A 136 -8.94 7.42 17.82
C LYS A 136 -8.22 8.21 16.73
N ILE A 137 -7.80 7.55 15.66
CA ILE A 137 -7.06 8.14 14.54
C ILE A 137 -7.69 7.73 13.19
N PRO A 138 -7.44 8.49 12.10
CA PRO A 138 -7.73 8.01 10.76
C PRO A 138 -7.02 6.68 10.47
N VAL A 139 -7.66 5.79 9.71
CA VAL A 139 -7.02 4.52 9.29
C VAL A 139 -5.75 4.78 8.50
N ALA A 140 -5.69 5.89 7.75
CA ALA A 140 -4.48 6.29 7.03
C ALA A 140 -3.23 6.41 7.93
N GLU A 141 -3.39 6.84 9.18
CA GLU A 141 -2.30 6.99 10.15
C GLU A 141 -1.96 5.69 10.89
N ALA A 142 -2.81 4.66 10.77
CA ALA A 142 -2.61 3.40 11.46
C ALA A 142 -1.36 2.68 10.96
N ARG A 143 -0.59 2.11 11.89
CA ARG A 143 0.64 1.36 11.63
C ARG A 143 0.34 0.03 10.93
N VAL A 144 1.00 -0.24 9.83
CA VAL A 144 0.90 -1.55 9.15
C VAL A 144 1.63 -2.62 9.97
N THR A 145 0.99 -3.76 10.15
CA THR A 145 1.56 -4.94 10.81
C THR A 145 1.75 -6.12 9.86
N GLN A 146 1.04 -6.11 8.73
CA GLN A 146 1.20 -7.10 7.67
C GLN A 146 0.66 -6.56 6.35
N ILE A 147 1.37 -6.79 5.27
CA ILE A 147 0.84 -6.67 3.90
C ILE A 147 0.91 -8.02 3.20
N GLU A 148 0.00 -8.23 2.25
CA GLU A 148 -0.01 -9.39 1.37
C GLU A 148 -0.23 -8.93 -0.06
N VAL A 149 0.65 -9.36 -0.97
CA VAL A 149 0.54 -9.12 -2.39
C VAL A 149 0.49 -10.48 -3.09
N LYS A 150 -0.64 -10.76 -3.70
CA LYS A 150 -0.85 -12.01 -4.45
C LYS A 150 -1.86 -11.79 -5.56
N TYR A 151 -1.84 -12.65 -6.57
CA TYR A 151 -2.96 -12.71 -7.50
C TYR A 151 -4.20 -13.26 -6.78
N ASP A 152 -5.30 -12.53 -6.86
CA ASP A 152 -6.55 -12.93 -6.22
C ASP A 152 -7.11 -14.16 -6.96
N SER A 153 -7.04 -15.32 -6.32
CA SER A 153 -7.64 -16.54 -6.82
C SER A 153 -8.92 -16.84 -6.05
N LEU A 154 -9.99 -16.11 -6.33
CA LEU A 154 -11.33 -16.52 -5.87
C LEU A 154 -11.85 -17.72 -6.67
N SER A 155 -11.27 -18.03 -7.80
CA SER A 155 -11.55 -19.24 -8.57
C SER A 155 -10.34 -20.16 -8.61
N THR A 156 -10.57 -21.41 -8.36
CA THR A 156 -9.58 -22.46 -8.09
C THR A 156 -8.65 -22.78 -9.25
N PHE A 157 -8.80 -22.23 -10.45
CA PHE A 157 -8.05 -22.71 -11.62
C PHE A 157 -7.69 -21.66 -12.69
N ASP A 158 -8.35 -20.52 -12.76
CA ASP A 158 -8.04 -19.49 -13.75
C ASP A 158 -7.51 -18.23 -13.06
N TYR A 159 -6.24 -17.91 -13.30
CA TYR A 159 -5.60 -16.67 -12.85
C TYR A 159 -6.01 -15.56 -13.79
N GLU A 160 -7.03 -14.83 -13.45
CA GLU A 160 -7.21 -13.51 -14.02
C GLU A 160 -6.16 -12.61 -13.39
N LYS A 161 -5.10 -12.37 -14.13
CA LYS A 161 -4.10 -11.39 -13.78
C LYS A 161 -4.71 -10.01 -13.98
N VAL A 162 -4.92 -9.28 -12.91
CA VAL A 162 -5.29 -7.86 -12.98
C VAL A 162 -4.08 -7.04 -13.43
N PHE A 163 -2.88 -7.46 -13.02
CA PHE A 163 -1.61 -6.82 -13.36
C PHE A 163 -0.70 -7.80 -14.12
N ASP A 164 -0.06 -7.33 -15.20
CA ASP A 164 0.81 -8.16 -16.02
C ASP A 164 2.12 -8.49 -15.31
N SER A 165 2.64 -7.59 -14.49
CA SER A 165 3.88 -7.80 -13.77
C SER A 165 3.77 -7.43 -12.29
N ILE A 166 4.15 -8.36 -11.42
CA ILE A 166 4.44 -8.13 -10.00
C ILE A 166 5.80 -8.76 -9.74
N GLU A 167 6.69 -7.98 -9.16
CA GLU A 167 8.05 -8.42 -8.86
C GLU A 167 8.42 -8.08 -7.42
N VAL A 168 9.25 -8.92 -6.80
CA VAL A 168 9.85 -8.67 -5.49
C VAL A 168 11.35 -8.53 -5.68
N VAL A 169 11.89 -7.41 -5.22
CA VAL A 169 13.31 -7.09 -5.35
C VAL A 169 14.00 -7.29 -4.02
N THR A 170 15.04 -8.12 -4.03
CA THR A 170 15.99 -8.30 -2.93
C THR A 170 17.36 -7.74 -3.33
N GLU A 171 18.34 -7.81 -2.45
CA GLU A 171 19.67 -7.28 -2.76
C GLU A 171 20.32 -7.98 -3.97
N GLU A 172 20.13 -9.29 -4.09
CA GLU A 172 20.84 -10.10 -5.09
C GLU A 172 19.96 -10.56 -6.26
N TYR A 173 18.63 -10.54 -6.10
CA TYR A 173 17.74 -11.14 -7.10
C TYR A 173 16.36 -10.49 -7.14
N THR A 174 15.75 -10.51 -8.34
CA THR A 174 14.35 -10.11 -8.56
C THR A 174 13.49 -11.33 -8.85
N PHE A 175 12.51 -11.59 -8.00
CA PHE A 175 11.54 -12.67 -8.14
C PHE A 175 10.29 -12.16 -8.83
N LYS A 176 9.92 -12.76 -9.96
CA LYS A 176 8.78 -12.34 -10.78
C LYS A 176 7.60 -13.29 -10.63
N MET A 177 6.40 -12.75 -10.48
CA MET A 177 5.15 -13.53 -10.56
C MET A 177 4.75 -13.77 -12.02
N ASP A 178 5.61 -14.43 -12.79
CA ASP A 178 5.51 -14.59 -14.24
C ASP A 178 5.03 -16.00 -14.66
N GLY A 179 4.66 -16.84 -13.70
CA GLY A 179 4.31 -18.25 -13.95
C GLY A 179 5.51 -19.15 -14.25
N LYS A 180 6.75 -18.64 -14.18
CA LYS A 180 8.00 -19.38 -14.43
C LYS A 180 8.92 -19.41 -13.22
N THR A 181 8.89 -18.37 -12.41
CA THR A 181 9.63 -18.33 -11.15
C THR A 181 9.05 -19.36 -10.19
N ASN A 182 9.89 -20.25 -9.71
CA ASN A 182 9.49 -21.35 -8.85
C ASN A 182 10.26 -21.38 -7.53
N LEU A 183 9.85 -22.23 -6.60
CA LEU A 183 10.44 -22.33 -5.25
C LEU A 183 11.96 -22.54 -5.24
N TYR A 184 12.53 -23.25 -6.25
CA TYR A 184 13.98 -23.47 -6.31
C TYR A 184 14.76 -22.18 -6.57
N LYS A 185 14.13 -21.17 -7.20
CA LYS A 185 14.76 -19.85 -7.34
C LYS A 185 14.98 -19.17 -5.99
N PHE A 186 14.04 -19.36 -5.05
CA PHE A 186 14.18 -18.83 -3.70
C PHE A 186 15.31 -19.53 -2.94
N TYR A 187 15.36 -20.86 -2.94
CA TYR A 187 16.46 -21.61 -2.32
C TYR A 187 17.83 -21.22 -2.89
N ASN A 188 17.92 -21.05 -4.20
CA ASN A 188 19.19 -20.74 -4.85
C ASN A 188 19.70 -19.31 -4.58
N ASN A 189 18.79 -18.36 -4.29
CA ASN A 189 19.18 -16.96 -4.12
C ASN A 189 19.03 -16.45 -2.68
N LEU A 190 18.18 -17.06 -1.85
CA LEU A 190 17.99 -16.68 -0.45
C LEU A 190 18.51 -17.72 0.52
N GLY A 191 18.93 -18.89 0.04
CA GLY A 191 19.32 -20.02 0.89
C GLY A 191 18.12 -20.79 1.45
N ASP A 192 18.38 -21.59 2.48
CA ASP A 192 17.34 -22.42 3.11
C ASP A 192 16.38 -21.55 3.92
N PRO A 193 15.05 -21.70 3.74
CA PRO A 193 14.07 -21.01 4.55
C PRO A 193 14.04 -21.55 6.00
N GLU A 194 13.58 -20.75 6.94
CA GLU A 194 13.35 -21.18 8.32
C GLU A 194 12.29 -22.27 8.40
N HIS A 195 11.23 -22.11 7.62
CA HIS A 195 10.19 -23.11 7.44
C HIS A 195 9.82 -23.26 5.96
N ALA A 196 9.62 -24.50 5.55
CA ALA A 196 9.11 -24.83 4.24
C ALA A 196 7.93 -25.81 4.41
N THR A 197 6.79 -25.44 3.90
CA THR A 197 5.61 -26.31 3.79
C THR A 197 5.21 -26.41 2.32
N ASP A 198 4.19 -27.20 2.01
CA ASP A 198 3.71 -27.39 0.64
C ASP A 198 3.38 -26.05 -0.02
N GLY A 199 4.38 -25.46 -0.72
CA GLY A 199 4.24 -24.22 -1.46
C GLY A 199 4.51 -22.94 -0.69
N ARG A 200 4.89 -22.96 0.60
CA ARG A 200 5.25 -21.78 1.38
C ARG A 200 6.68 -21.85 1.85
N LEU A 201 7.40 -20.74 1.72
CA LEU A 201 8.76 -20.56 2.19
C LEU A 201 8.80 -19.35 3.11
N ASP A 202 9.18 -19.58 4.37
CA ASP A 202 9.25 -18.53 5.38
C ASP A 202 10.72 -18.17 5.66
N TYR A 203 10.98 -16.87 5.67
CA TYR A 203 12.28 -16.24 5.99
C TYR A 203 12.07 -15.15 7.03
N SER A 204 13.13 -14.81 7.76
CA SER A 204 13.17 -13.59 8.55
C SER A 204 14.50 -12.86 8.34
N ASP A 205 14.54 -11.59 8.73
CA ASP A 205 15.76 -10.80 8.68
C ASP A 205 16.16 -10.27 10.09
N SER A 206 17.31 -9.64 10.13
CA SER A 206 17.85 -9.08 11.38
C SER A 206 17.10 -7.87 11.92
N LEU A 207 16.19 -7.28 11.13
CA LEU A 207 15.31 -6.18 11.53
C LEU A 207 14.01 -6.68 12.16
N GLY A 208 13.77 -8.00 12.15
CA GLY A 208 12.60 -8.64 12.73
C GLY A 208 11.41 -8.77 11.78
N TYR A 209 11.57 -8.41 10.52
CA TYR A 209 10.57 -8.71 9.50
C TYR A 209 10.50 -10.21 9.24
N LYS A 210 9.30 -10.70 8.97
CA LYS A 210 9.06 -12.08 8.53
C LYS A 210 8.40 -12.07 7.16
N TYR A 211 8.93 -12.87 6.28
CA TYR A 211 8.52 -12.95 4.88
C TYR A 211 8.01 -14.35 4.59
N THR A 212 6.85 -14.44 3.96
CA THR A 212 6.34 -15.70 3.41
C THR A 212 6.23 -15.54 1.90
N PHE A 213 6.91 -16.40 1.15
CA PHE A 213 6.73 -16.51 -0.30
C PHE A 213 5.78 -17.68 -0.60
N ASP A 214 4.67 -17.37 -1.27
CA ASP A 214 3.68 -18.38 -1.68
C ASP A 214 4.03 -18.92 -3.06
N CYS A 215 4.45 -20.17 -3.09
CA CYS A 215 4.79 -20.89 -4.31
C CYS A 215 3.81 -22.05 -4.44
N CYS A 216 2.69 -21.84 -5.12
CA CYS A 216 1.67 -22.86 -5.23
C CYS A 216 2.18 -24.17 -5.80
N ASN A 217 1.73 -25.26 -5.21
CA ASN A 217 2.17 -26.61 -5.56
C ASN A 217 1.32 -27.27 -6.65
N GLU A 218 0.54 -26.50 -7.42
CA GLU A 218 -0.20 -27.05 -8.56
C GLU A 218 0.76 -27.75 -9.53
N ASN A 219 0.47 -28.99 -9.80
CA ASN A 219 1.29 -29.85 -10.66
C ASN A 219 2.74 -30.01 -10.19
N ARG A 220 3.06 -29.86 -8.90
CA ARG A 220 4.40 -30.01 -8.30
C ARG A 220 5.46 -29.04 -8.84
N LYS A 221 5.07 -27.90 -9.38
CA LYS A 221 6.02 -26.92 -9.93
C LYS A 221 6.39 -25.83 -8.93
N GLY A 222 5.59 -25.62 -7.87
CA GLY A 222 5.87 -24.60 -6.86
C GLY A 222 6.05 -23.20 -7.46
N ILE A 223 5.08 -22.75 -8.29
CA ILE A 223 5.16 -21.46 -8.98
C ILE A 223 4.88 -20.30 -8.01
N PHE A 224 5.72 -19.28 -8.03
CA PHE A 224 5.57 -18.08 -7.22
C PHE A 224 4.29 -17.31 -7.57
N ARG A 225 3.48 -17.00 -6.55
CA ARG A 225 2.13 -16.41 -6.69
C ARG A 225 1.89 -15.22 -5.80
N GLY A 226 2.65 -15.09 -4.73
CA GLY A 226 2.44 -14.03 -3.79
C GLY A 226 3.46 -14.01 -2.67
N PHE A 227 3.45 -12.94 -1.93
CA PHE A 227 4.27 -12.80 -0.74
C PHE A 227 3.51 -12.09 0.37
N ILE A 228 3.94 -12.34 1.59
CA ILE A 228 3.47 -11.67 2.80
C ILE A 228 4.68 -11.06 3.48
N ILE A 229 4.56 -9.82 3.94
CA ILE A 229 5.51 -9.17 4.82
C ILE A 229 4.80 -8.93 6.16
N LYS A 230 5.35 -9.50 7.23
CA LYS A 230 4.94 -9.21 8.60
C LYS A 230 5.99 -8.32 9.25
N TYR A 231 5.52 -7.27 9.86
CA TYR A 231 6.37 -6.26 10.47
C TYR A 231 6.82 -6.67 11.87
N PRO A 232 7.99 -6.20 12.32
CA PRO A 232 8.42 -6.41 13.68
C PRO A 232 7.40 -5.78 14.66
N GLN A 233 7.21 -6.44 15.79
CA GLN A 233 6.43 -5.83 16.86
C GLN A 233 7.26 -4.70 17.51
N PRO A 234 6.63 -3.62 17.97
CA PRO A 234 7.33 -2.61 18.75
C PRO A 234 8.05 -3.27 19.94
N THR A 235 9.30 -2.90 20.16
CA THR A 235 9.99 -3.29 21.40
C THR A 235 9.41 -2.44 22.54
N GLU A 236 8.89 -3.09 23.57
CA GLU A 236 8.45 -2.44 24.80
C GLU A 236 9.57 -1.64 25.48
#